data_de5cea737ee5ab6d03ff69f13a02f818
#
_entry.id   de5cea737ee5ab6d03ff69f13a02f818
#
_cell.length_a   1.000
_cell.length_b   1.000
_cell.length_c   1.000
_cell.angle_alpha   90.00
_cell.angle_beta   90.00
_cell.angle_gamma   90.00
#
_symmetry.space_group_name_H-M   'P 1'
#
loop_
_entity.id
_entity.type
_entity.pdbx_description
1 polymer ?
#
loop_
_entity_poly.entity_id
_entity_poly.type
_entity_poly.pdbx_seq_one_letter_code
_entity_poly.pdbx_strand_id
1 'polypeptide(L)'
;MKRFATLFKALDESTKTTVKIDALVHYFKEAPEQDRIWIIAIFSGRRPKRAVTTGQLRAWAAEVAGIPLWLFEESYPIVGDLAETIALVLPPPDTETDHSLTYWIELLRELPQEEDTRKQAVLNAWNGLNLTQRFLFNKLITGGFRVGVSQK
;
A
#
# COMPACT_ATOMS: atom_id res chain seq x y z
N MET A 1 2.13 9.94 0.61
CA MET A 1 1.97 8.73 -0.22
C MET A 1 2.25 8.96 -1.70
N LYS A 2 1.96 10.14 -2.21
CA LYS A 2 2.21 10.46 -3.63
C LYS A 2 3.67 10.28 -4.04
N ARG A 3 4.59 10.77 -3.20
CA ARG A 3 6.03 10.67 -3.48
C ARG A 3 6.48 9.20 -3.48
N PHE A 4 5.97 8.40 -2.55
CA PHE A 4 6.26 6.98 -2.50
C PHE A 4 5.67 6.26 -3.71
N ALA A 5 4.46 6.63 -4.11
CA ALA A 5 3.82 6.03 -5.29
C ALA A 5 4.64 6.31 -6.55
N THR A 6 5.16 7.53 -6.71
CA THR A 6 6.01 7.88 -7.83
C THR A 6 7.29 7.04 -7.83
N LEU A 7 7.90 6.88 -6.67
CA LEU A 7 9.10 6.05 -6.54
C LEU A 7 8.80 4.60 -6.92
N PHE A 8 7.76 4.03 -6.33
CA PHE A 8 7.40 2.64 -6.57
C PHE A 8 7.15 2.38 -8.05
N LYS A 9 6.41 3.28 -8.70
CA LYS A 9 6.10 3.15 -10.11
C LYS A 9 7.37 3.13 -10.96
N ALA A 10 8.31 4.03 -10.66
CA ALA A 10 9.58 4.07 -11.38
C ALA A 10 10.38 2.79 -11.21
N LEU A 11 10.39 2.24 -9.98
CA LEU A 11 11.11 1.00 -9.69
C LEU A 11 10.45 -0.21 -10.35
N ASP A 12 9.13 -0.23 -10.37
CA ASP A 12 8.37 -1.37 -10.89
C ASP A 12 8.36 -1.42 -12.42
N GLU A 13 8.27 -0.26 -13.07
CA GLU A 13 8.14 -0.18 -14.53
C GLU A 13 9.45 -0.26 -15.29
N SER A 14 10.59 -0.13 -14.62
CA SER A 14 11.87 -0.13 -15.29
C SER A 14 12.69 -1.36 -14.93
N THR A 15 13.39 -1.90 -15.94
CA THR A 15 14.38 -2.95 -15.72
C THR A 15 15.81 -2.38 -15.67
N LYS A 16 15.97 -1.09 -15.98
CA LYS A 16 17.30 -0.46 -16.00
C LYS A 16 17.72 -0.03 -14.61
N THR A 17 18.86 -0.53 -14.17
CA THR A 17 19.40 -0.20 -12.86
C THR A 17 19.62 1.30 -12.68
N THR A 18 20.09 1.98 -13.72
CA THR A 18 20.35 3.42 -13.67
C THR A 18 19.09 4.21 -13.37
N VAL A 19 17.96 3.85 -14.02
CA VAL A 19 16.69 4.52 -13.79
C VAL A 19 16.20 4.30 -12.35
N LYS A 20 16.38 3.09 -11.85
CA LYS A 20 15.99 2.77 -10.47
C LYS A 20 16.80 3.55 -9.45
N ILE A 21 18.11 3.63 -9.65
CA ILE A 21 19.00 4.39 -8.77
C ILE A 21 18.63 5.87 -8.79
N ASP A 22 18.40 6.43 -9.97
CA ASP A 22 18.01 7.83 -10.09
C ASP A 22 16.71 8.12 -9.35
N ALA A 23 15.73 7.23 -9.45
CA ALA A 23 14.46 7.37 -8.74
C ALA A 23 14.66 7.35 -7.22
N LEU A 24 15.50 6.45 -6.72
CA LEU A 24 15.82 6.38 -5.30
C LEU A 24 16.54 7.64 -4.82
N VAL A 25 17.52 8.10 -5.59
CA VAL A 25 18.27 9.33 -5.25
C VAL A 25 17.31 10.52 -5.19
N HIS A 26 16.43 10.65 -6.17
CA HIS A 26 15.46 11.74 -6.19
C HIS A 26 14.55 11.66 -4.94
N TYR A 27 14.06 10.48 -4.62
CA TYR A 27 13.22 10.28 -3.43
C TYR A 27 13.96 10.70 -2.16
N PHE A 28 15.20 10.27 -2.00
CA PHE A 28 15.98 10.59 -0.81
C PHE A 28 16.30 12.07 -0.68
N LYS A 29 16.34 12.80 -1.79
CA LYS A 29 16.54 14.26 -1.74
C LYS A 29 15.29 15.01 -1.32
N GLU A 30 14.12 14.54 -1.76
CA GLU A 30 12.87 15.28 -1.60
C GLU A 30 12.05 14.84 -0.39
N ALA A 31 12.17 13.59 0.03
CA ALA A 31 11.31 13.02 1.06
C ALA A 31 11.76 13.48 2.47
N PRO A 32 10.81 13.61 3.41
CA PRO A 32 11.14 13.84 4.81
C PRO A 32 12.01 12.70 5.36
N GLU A 33 12.81 13.00 6.37
CA GLU A 33 13.74 12.05 6.95
C GLU A 33 13.06 10.75 7.40
N GLN A 34 11.92 10.84 8.05
CA GLN A 34 11.20 9.66 8.52
C GLN A 34 10.76 8.76 7.35
N ASP A 35 10.31 9.36 6.27
CA ASP A 35 9.92 8.60 5.09
C ASP A 35 11.12 7.87 4.49
N ARG A 36 12.29 8.51 4.49
CA ARG A 36 13.51 7.88 3.98
C ARG A 36 13.88 6.65 4.79
N ILE A 37 13.78 6.77 6.11
CA ILE A 37 14.07 5.65 7.02
C ILE A 37 13.12 4.49 6.74
N TRP A 38 11.82 4.78 6.56
CA TRP A 38 10.84 3.73 6.29
C TRP A 38 11.06 3.05 4.94
N ILE A 39 11.48 3.80 3.92
CA ILE A 39 11.80 3.21 2.61
C ILE A 39 12.94 2.20 2.75
N ILE A 40 13.98 2.54 3.48
CA ILE A 40 15.09 1.64 3.71
C ILE A 40 14.60 0.37 4.43
N ALA A 41 13.79 0.54 5.46
CA ALA A 41 13.26 -0.58 6.23
C ALA A 41 12.39 -1.50 5.35
N ILE A 42 11.48 -0.92 4.58
CA ILE A 42 10.55 -1.66 3.73
C ILE A 42 11.32 -2.46 2.66
N PHE A 43 12.25 -1.81 1.98
CA PHE A 43 13.00 -2.48 0.91
C PHE A 43 14.04 -3.48 1.45
N SER A 44 14.33 -3.41 2.76
CA SER A 44 15.15 -4.41 3.44
C SER A 44 14.32 -5.60 3.93
N GLY A 45 13.04 -5.64 3.61
CA GLY A 45 12.17 -6.73 4.02
C GLY A 45 11.44 -6.51 5.33
N ARG A 46 11.67 -5.38 5.98
CA ARG A 46 10.97 -5.04 7.22
C ARG A 46 9.68 -4.30 6.90
N ARG A 47 8.70 -4.47 7.75
CA ARG A 47 7.42 -3.79 7.58
C ARG A 47 6.76 -3.64 8.95
N PRO A 48 5.76 -2.75 9.07
CA PRO A 48 5.02 -2.62 10.32
C PRO A 48 4.38 -3.95 10.70
N LYS A 49 4.19 -4.16 11.98
CA LYS A 49 3.49 -5.34 12.47
C LYS A 49 2.11 -5.39 11.84
N ARG A 50 1.71 -6.58 11.38
CA ARG A 50 0.40 -6.73 10.76
C ARG A 50 -0.70 -6.45 11.77
N ALA A 51 -1.50 -5.43 11.48
CA ALA A 51 -2.60 -5.02 12.34
C ALA A 51 -3.95 -5.53 11.86
N VAL A 52 -4.03 -5.93 10.58
CA VAL A 52 -5.26 -6.38 9.94
C VAL A 52 -4.99 -7.71 9.27
N THR A 53 -5.88 -8.68 9.46
CA THR A 53 -5.72 -9.99 8.83
C THR A 53 -6.10 -9.92 7.34
N THR A 54 -5.58 -10.85 6.56
CA THR A 54 -5.94 -10.92 5.13
C THR A 54 -7.43 -11.25 4.97
N GLY A 55 -7.99 -12.05 5.87
CA GLY A 55 -9.41 -12.35 5.86
C GLY A 55 -10.27 -11.12 6.04
N GLN A 56 -9.87 -10.24 6.97
CA GLN A 56 -10.58 -8.98 7.20
C GLN A 56 -10.48 -8.07 5.98
N LEU A 57 -9.30 -7.95 5.38
CA LEU A 57 -9.11 -7.12 4.19
C LEU A 57 -9.99 -7.59 3.04
N ARG A 58 -10.06 -8.89 2.79
CA ARG A 58 -10.89 -9.45 1.73
C ARG A 58 -12.37 -9.15 1.95
N ALA A 59 -12.84 -9.41 3.16
CA ALA A 59 -14.24 -9.19 3.49
C ALA A 59 -14.63 -7.72 3.37
N TRP A 60 -13.80 -6.83 3.89
CA TRP A 60 -14.08 -5.40 3.84
C TRP A 60 -14.03 -4.86 2.40
N ALA A 61 -13.08 -5.34 1.60
CA ALA A 61 -12.98 -4.92 0.21
C ALA A 61 -14.20 -5.36 -0.59
N ALA A 62 -14.63 -6.61 -0.41
CA ALA A 62 -15.82 -7.13 -1.09
C ALA A 62 -17.07 -6.33 -0.69
N GLU A 63 -17.19 -5.99 0.58
CA GLU A 63 -18.31 -5.20 1.09
C GLU A 63 -18.34 -3.82 0.45
N VAL A 64 -17.21 -3.11 0.45
CA VAL A 64 -17.13 -1.76 -0.13
C VAL A 64 -17.38 -1.79 -1.63
N ALA A 65 -16.86 -2.81 -2.32
CA ALA A 65 -17.05 -2.96 -3.76
C ALA A 65 -18.48 -3.39 -4.13
N GLY A 66 -19.26 -3.84 -3.14
CA GLY A 66 -20.62 -4.30 -3.39
C GLY A 66 -20.70 -5.63 -4.12
N ILE A 67 -19.70 -6.48 -3.97
CA ILE A 67 -19.67 -7.80 -4.60
C ILE A 67 -19.68 -8.89 -3.54
N PRO A 68 -20.19 -10.11 -3.89
CA PRO A 68 -20.11 -11.23 -2.95
C PRO A 68 -18.67 -11.64 -2.70
N LEU A 69 -18.39 -12.14 -1.51
CA LEU A 69 -17.04 -12.54 -1.15
C LEU A 69 -16.48 -13.62 -2.09
N TRP A 70 -17.32 -14.57 -2.51
CA TRP A 70 -16.86 -15.63 -3.42
C TRP A 70 -16.33 -15.06 -4.74
N LEU A 71 -16.95 -13.98 -5.23
CA LEU A 71 -16.51 -13.36 -6.48
C LEU A 71 -15.14 -12.71 -6.29
N PHE A 72 -14.93 -12.07 -5.15
CA PHE A 72 -13.62 -11.51 -4.81
C PHE A 72 -12.57 -12.64 -4.76
N GLU A 73 -12.90 -13.73 -4.09
CA GLU A 73 -11.97 -14.85 -3.92
C GLU A 73 -11.60 -15.49 -5.27
N GLU A 74 -12.50 -15.49 -6.24
CA GLU A 74 -12.20 -16.00 -7.57
C GLU A 74 -11.40 -15.01 -8.41
N SER A 75 -11.52 -13.71 -8.13
CA SER A 75 -10.76 -12.68 -8.84
C SER A 75 -9.30 -12.66 -8.43
N TYR A 76 -9.02 -12.99 -7.16
CA TYR A 76 -7.69 -12.92 -6.62
C TYR A 76 -6.67 -13.77 -7.40
N PRO A 77 -6.91 -15.07 -7.68
CA PRO A 77 -5.95 -15.86 -8.43
C PRO A 77 -5.65 -15.32 -9.82
N ILE A 78 -6.64 -14.68 -10.44
CA ILE A 78 -6.47 -14.09 -11.77
C ILE A 78 -5.50 -12.92 -11.74
N VAL A 79 -5.66 -12.03 -10.75
CA VAL A 79 -4.78 -10.89 -10.58
C VAL A 79 -3.41 -11.32 -10.03
N GLY A 80 -3.41 -12.27 -9.08
CA GLY A 80 -2.19 -12.85 -8.53
C GLY A 80 -1.60 -12.13 -7.34
N ASP A 81 -2.18 -11.00 -6.90
CA ASP A 81 -1.70 -10.23 -5.77
C ASP A 81 -2.89 -9.67 -5.00
N LEU A 82 -2.94 -9.95 -3.69
CA LEU A 82 -4.09 -9.53 -2.88
C LEU A 82 -4.20 -8.01 -2.80
N ALA A 83 -3.10 -7.33 -2.56
CA ALA A 83 -3.11 -5.86 -2.44
C ALA A 83 -3.60 -5.21 -3.73
N GLU A 84 -3.16 -5.73 -4.88
CA GLU A 84 -3.58 -5.23 -6.18
C GLU A 84 -5.06 -5.54 -6.45
N THR A 85 -5.50 -6.75 -6.12
CA THR A 85 -6.89 -7.14 -6.30
C THR A 85 -7.82 -6.21 -5.54
N ILE A 86 -7.49 -5.93 -4.28
CA ILE A 86 -8.28 -5.02 -3.46
C ILE A 86 -8.34 -3.63 -4.11
N ALA A 87 -7.19 -3.12 -4.53
CA ALA A 87 -7.14 -1.78 -5.13
C ALA A 87 -7.99 -1.70 -6.40
N LEU A 88 -8.00 -2.77 -7.20
CA LEU A 88 -8.75 -2.81 -8.46
C LEU A 88 -10.26 -2.89 -8.27
N VAL A 89 -10.74 -3.60 -7.25
CA VAL A 89 -12.19 -3.78 -7.07
C VAL A 89 -12.85 -2.61 -6.34
N LEU A 90 -12.09 -1.80 -5.62
CA LEU A 90 -12.66 -0.69 -4.87
C LEU A 90 -13.14 0.43 -5.81
N PRO A 91 -14.26 1.10 -5.44
CA PRO A 91 -14.71 2.24 -6.23
C PRO A 91 -13.73 3.41 -6.16
N PRO A 92 -13.81 4.38 -7.08
CA PRO A 92 -12.94 5.56 -7.02
C PRO A 92 -13.05 6.28 -5.69
N PRO A 93 -11.97 6.92 -5.22
CA PRO A 93 -12.02 7.64 -3.95
C PRO A 93 -12.88 8.90 -4.06
N ASP A 94 -13.55 9.24 -2.97
CA ASP A 94 -14.34 10.47 -2.91
C ASP A 94 -13.46 11.71 -2.77
N THR A 95 -12.31 11.56 -2.14
CA THR A 95 -11.38 12.65 -1.88
C THR A 95 -9.97 12.20 -2.18
N GLU A 96 -9.05 13.16 -2.30
CA GLU A 96 -7.63 12.86 -2.40
C GLU A 96 -6.93 13.41 -1.18
N THR A 97 -6.14 12.58 -0.53
CA THR A 97 -5.33 13.00 0.60
C THR A 97 -3.87 13.05 0.17
N ASP A 98 -3.08 13.85 0.89
CA ASP A 98 -1.66 13.98 0.60
C ASP A 98 -0.88 13.87 1.90
N HIS A 99 -0.93 12.69 2.50
CA HIS A 99 -0.18 12.40 3.71
C HIS A 99 1.14 11.71 3.37
N SER A 100 2.12 11.85 4.24
CA SER A 100 3.42 11.21 4.07
C SER A 100 3.33 9.70 4.24
N LEU A 101 4.36 8.99 3.77
CA LEU A 101 4.47 7.56 4.01
C LEU A 101 4.46 7.25 5.51
N THR A 102 5.18 8.05 6.29
CA THR A 102 5.23 7.87 7.74
C THR A 102 3.85 7.97 8.37
N TYR A 103 3.01 8.90 7.89
CA TYR A 103 1.65 9.05 8.38
C TYR A 103 0.87 7.74 8.25
N TRP A 104 0.93 7.10 7.09
CA TRP A 104 0.18 5.87 6.85
C TRP A 104 0.73 4.70 7.66
N ILE A 105 2.05 4.62 7.82
CA ILE A 105 2.66 3.58 8.63
C ILE A 105 2.26 3.74 10.10
N GLU A 106 2.28 4.96 10.61
CA GLU A 106 1.88 5.21 11.99
C GLU A 106 0.39 4.95 12.21
N LEU A 107 -0.44 5.28 11.22
CA LEU A 107 -1.86 4.95 11.29
C LEU A 107 -2.07 3.44 11.45
N LEU A 108 -1.35 2.65 10.67
CA LEU A 108 -1.45 1.19 10.75
C LEU A 108 -0.92 0.65 12.08
N ARG A 109 0.13 1.25 12.62
CA ARG A 109 0.71 0.82 13.90
C ARG A 109 -0.20 1.13 15.08
N GLU A 110 -1.01 2.17 14.96
CA GLU A 110 -1.86 2.66 16.05
C GLU A 110 -3.32 2.31 15.87
N LEU A 111 -3.63 1.34 14.98
CA LEU A 111 -5.02 0.92 14.79
C LEU A 111 -5.60 0.37 16.09
N PRO A 112 -6.85 0.75 16.43
CA PRO A 112 -7.49 0.27 17.64
C PRO A 112 -7.76 -1.22 17.58
N GLN A 113 -7.96 -1.81 18.77
CA GLN A 113 -8.25 -3.25 18.88
C GLN A 113 -9.68 -3.57 18.43
N GLU A 114 -10.60 -2.63 18.61
CA GLU A 114 -11.99 -2.85 18.22
C GLU A 114 -12.10 -2.98 16.70
N GLU A 115 -12.75 -4.05 16.25
CA GLU A 115 -12.83 -4.35 14.83
C GLU A 115 -13.55 -3.27 14.03
N ASP A 116 -14.68 -2.76 14.52
CA ASP A 116 -15.45 -1.74 13.78
C ASP A 116 -14.66 -0.45 13.59
N THR A 117 -13.96 0.00 14.63
CA THR A 117 -13.14 1.21 14.54
C THR A 117 -11.96 1.00 13.62
N ARG A 118 -11.33 -0.18 13.69
CA ARG A 118 -10.24 -0.56 12.81
C ARG A 118 -10.70 -0.59 11.36
N LYS A 119 -11.86 -1.21 11.11
CA LYS A 119 -12.46 -1.26 9.78
C LYS A 119 -12.67 0.13 9.22
N GLN A 120 -13.27 1.03 10.01
CA GLN A 120 -13.51 2.40 9.55
C GLN A 120 -12.23 3.13 9.20
N ALA A 121 -11.17 2.93 9.97
CA ALA A 121 -9.88 3.56 9.69
C ALA A 121 -9.34 3.10 8.33
N VAL A 122 -9.43 1.81 8.02
CA VAL A 122 -8.97 1.25 6.75
C VAL A 122 -9.85 1.74 5.60
N LEU A 123 -11.16 1.73 5.77
CA LEU A 123 -12.09 2.20 4.74
C LEU A 123 -11.88 3.68 4.43
N ASN A 124 -11.66 4.50 5.46
CA ASN A 124 -11.38 5.91 5.28
C ASN A 124 -10.06 6.13 4.52
N ALA A 125 -9.06 5.32 4.82
CA ALA A 125 -7.78 5.37 4.10
C ALA A 125 -8.00 5.07 2.61
N TRP A 126 -8.69 3.99 2.31
CA TRP A 126 -8.98 3.62 0.92
C TRP A 126 -9.71 4.74 0.18
N ASN A 127 -10.65 5.39 0.85
CA ASN A 127 -11.47 6.43 0.23
C ASN A 127 -10.69 7.73 -0.03
N GLY A 128 -9.51 7.86 0.53
CA GLY A 128 -8.65 9.02 0.32
C GLY A 128 -7.43 8.76 -0.57
N LEU A 129 -7.32 7.58 -1.16
CA LEU A 129 -6.16 7.17 -1.94
C LEU A 129 -6.57 6.72 -3.34
N ASN A 130 -5.76 7.08 -4.34
CA ASN A 130 -5.99 6.59 -5.70
C ASN A 130 -5.53 5.14 -5.86
N LEU A 131 -5.65 4.59 -7.07
CA LEU A 131 -5.35 3.18 -7.34
C LEU A 131 -3.94 2.76 -6.90
N THR A 132 -2.92 3.49 -7.35
CA THR A 132 -1.54 3.15 -7.01
C THR A 132 -1.28 3.31 -5.52
N GLN A 133 -1.79 4.37 -4.92
CA GLN A 133 -1.62 4.63 -3.50
C GLN A 133 -2.34 3.58 -2.64
N ARG A 134 -3.53 3.14 -3.06
CA ARG A 134 -4.25 2.06 -2.38
C ARG A 134 -3.47 0.75 -2.41
N PHE A 135 -2.92 0.44 -3.57
CA PHE A 135 -2.09 -0.74 -3.72
C PHE A 135 -0.93 -0.71 -2.74
N LEU A 136 -0.23 0.41 -2.64
CA LEU A 136 0.90 0.55 -1.73
C LEU A 136 0.47 0.51 -0.27
N PHE A 137 -0.64 1.15 0.07
CA PHE A 137 -1.18 1.09 1.42
C PHE A 137 -1.48 -0.36 1.81
N ASN A 138 -2.10 -1.12 0.91
CA ASN A 138 -2.39 -2.52 1.15
C ASN A 138 -1.11 -3.34 1.30
N LYS A 139 -0.08 -3.00 0.52
CA LYS A 139 1.22 -3.67 0.63
C LYS A 139 1.90 -3.40 1.98
N LEU A 140 1.67 -2.25 2.57
CA LEU A 140 2.19 -2.00 3.92
C LEU A 140 1.60 -2.99 4.93
N ILE A 141 0.39 -3.48 4.66
CA ILE A 141 -0.26 -4.47 5.51
C ILE A 141 0.17 -5.89 5.15
N THR A 142 0.11 -6.24 3.87
CA THR A 142 0.34 -7.61 3.41
C THR A 142 1.81 -7.95 3.22
N GLY A 143 2.65 -6.96 2.92
CA GLY A 143 4.05 -7.15 2.61
C GLY A 143 4.29 -7.56 1.16
N GLY A 144 5.51 -7.98 0.85
CA GLY A 144 5.84 -8.47 -0.49
C GLY A 144 6.15 -7.38 -1.50
N PHE A 145 6.78 -6.29 -1.06
CA PHE A 145 7.30 -5.29 -2.00
C PHE A 145 8.41 -5.92 -2.84
N ARG A 146 8.16 -6.07 -4.13
CA ARG A 146 9.13 -6.64 -5.05
C ARG A 146 9.44 -5.62 -6.14
N VAL A 147 10.54 -4.91 -5.96
CA VAL A 147 10.90 -3.82 -6.87
C VAL A 147 12.17 -4.10 -7.66
N GLY A 148 12.77 -5.27 -7.47
CA GLY A 148 13.94 -5.68 -8.24
C GLY A 148 15.19 -4.85 -7.98
N VAL A 149 15.31 -4.26 -6.78
CA VAL A 149 16.48 -3.50 -6.38
C VAL A 149 17.13 -4.22 -5.22
N SER A 150 18.44 -4.52 -5.33
CA SER A 150 19.13 -5.14 -4.23
C SER A 150 19.38 -4.14 -3.11
N GLN A 151 19.35 -4.66 -1.89
CA GLN A 151 19.63 -3.86 -0.71
C GLN A 151 21.08 -3.47 -0.65
N LYS A 152 21.32 -2.26 -0.28
CA LYS A 152 22.69 -1.85 0.03
C LYS A 152 22.72 -0.60 0.83
#